data_9a7401c0520b5e3cd93f18f5782b40af
#
_entry.id   9a7401c0520b5e3cd93f18f5782b40af
#
_cell.length_a   1.000
_cell.length_b   1.000
_cell.length_c   1.000
_cell.angle_alpha   90.00
_cell.angle_beta   90.00
_cell.angle_gamma   90.00
#
_symmetry.space_group_name_H-M   'P 1'
#
loop_
_entity.id
_entity.type
_entity.pdbx_description
1 polymer ?
#
loop_
_entity_poly.entity_id
_entity_poly.type
_entity_poly.pdbx_seq_one_letter_code
_entity_poly.pdbx_strand_id
1 'polypeptide(L)'
;LPHGAALLSAQLEMTRRFRGLKVWSILKARGADGIIEVIDRDIELREALDDRIAQEPELEPLGSELSISCFRFNPSSAQTEAEIDELNRRILETIVHEGEAYMSPTYLEGRYALRACIVNFRTRVEDIHFLLDEVLRIGRAE
;
A
#
# COMPACT_ATOMS: atom_id res chain seq x y z
N LEU A 1 32.60 -22.06 -22.11
CA LEU A 1 31.16 -22.07 -21.80
C LEU A 1 30.88 -22.13 -20.30
N PRO A 2 31.15 -21.06 -19.56
CA PRO A 2 30.92 -21.11 -18.10
C PRO A 2 29.63 -20.45 -17.64
N HIS A 3 28.80 -19.89 -18.52
CA HIS A 3 27.67 -19.07 -18.07
C HIS A 3 26.46 -19.86 -17.54
N GLY A 4 26.27 -21.10 -17.99
CA GLY A 4 25.16 -21.95 -17.51
C GLY A 4 25.38 -22.55 -16.12
N ALA A 5 26.63 -22.89 -15.80
CA ALA A 5 26.97 -23.50 -14.52
C ALA A 5 26.93 -22.50 -13.35
N ALA A 6 27.24 -21.23 -13.61
CA ALA A 6 27.22 -20.17 -12.58
C ALA A 6 25.78 -19.81 -12.15
N LEU A 7 24.81 -19.90 -13.04
CA LEU A 7 23.38 -19.69 -12.72
C LEU A 7 22.77 -20.81 -11.88
N LEU A 8 23.22 -22.06 -12.11
CA LEU A 8 22.76 -23.22 -11.33
C LEU A 8 23.35 -23.24 -9.92
N SER A 9 24.61 -22.83 -9.76
CA SER A 9 25.29 -22.78 -8.47
C SER A 9 24.83 -21.60 -7.57
N ALA A 10 24.24 -20.56 -8.16
CA ALA A 10 23.67 -19.43 -7.42
C ALA A 10 22.24 -19.69 -6.91
N GLN A 11 21.65 -20.85 -7.18
CA GLN A 11 20.27 -21.17 -6.83
C GLN A 11 20.24 -22.23 -5.73
N LEU A 12 19.66 -21.87 -4.58
CA LEU A 12 19.40 -22.79 -3.47
C LEU A 12 18.38 -23.90 -3.79
N GLU A 13 17.50 -23.68 -4.79
CA GLU A 13 16.47 -24.64 -5.19
C GLU A 13 16.80 -25.29 -6.53
N MET A 14 17.10 -26.57 -6.54
CA MET A 14 17.31 -27.38 -7.74
C MET A 14 15.99 -27.59 -8.53
N THR A 15 14.85 -27.66 -7.84
CA THR A 15 13.52 -27.82 -8.40
C THR A 15 12.65 -26.63 -8.07
N ARG A 16 12.21 -25.90 -9.08
CA ARG A 16 11.35 -24.71 -8.90
C ARG A 16 9.89 -25.06 -9.13
N ARG A 17 9.02 -24.46 -8.29
CA ARG A 17 7.57 -24.47 -8.56
C ARG A 17 7.30 -23.75 -9.88
N PHE A 18 6.41 -24.30 -10.70
CA PHE A 18 5.98 -23.69 -11.95
C PHE A 18 5.07 -22.47 -11.65
N ARG A 19 5.69 -21.36 -11.26
CA ARG A 19 4.97 -20.12 -10.88
C ARG A 19 4.20 -19.52 -12.06
N GLY A 20 4.68 -19.68 -13.27
CA GLY A 20 4.01 -19.23 -14.49
C GLY A 20 2.63 -19.87 -14.72
N LEU A 21 2.37 -21.05 -14.15
CA LEU A 21 1.06 -21.70 -14.25
C LEU A 21 -0.04 -20.85 -13.62
N LYS A 22 0.22 -20.18 -12.51
CA LYS A 22 -0.77 -19.28 -11.85
C LYS A 22 -1.17 -18.13 -12.77
N VAL A 23 -0.18 -17.46 -13.37
CA VAL A 23 -0.41 -16.36 -14.31
C VAL A 23 -1.17 -16.84 -15.53
N TRP A 24 -0.72 -17.97 -16.12
CA TRP A 24 -1.39 -18.57 -17.27
C TRP A 24 -2.84 -18.95 -16.95
N SER A 25 -3.09 -19.58 -15.80
CA SER A 25 -4.44 -20.00 -15.40
C SER A 25 -5.38 -18.80 -15.21
N ILE A 26 -4.89 -17.70 -14.62
CA ILE A 26 -5.68 -16.48 -14.44
C ILE A 26 -6.00 -15.84 -15.79
N LEU A 27 -5.01 -15.75 -16.68
CA LEU A 27 -5.19 -15.24 -18.05
C LEU A 27 -6.18 -16.09 -18.84
N LYS A 28 -6.12 -17.41 -18.69
CA LYS A 28 -7.08 -18.33 -19.34
C LYS A 28 -8.49 -18.24 -18.78
N ALA A 29 -8.62 -18.06 -17.46
CA ALA A 29 -9.92 -18.02 -16.78
C ALA A 29 -10.64 -16.68 -16.97
N ARG A 30 -9.91 -15.55 -16.94
CA ARG A 30 -10.49 -14.20 -16.96
C ARG A 30 -10.30 -13.45 -18.27
N GLY A 31 -9.35 -13.88 -19.10
CA GLY A 31 -8.93 -13.12 -20.28
C GLY A 31 -8.15 -11.85 -19.92
N ALA A 32 -7.74 -11.09 -20.91
CA ALA A 32 -7.06 -9.81 -20.72
C ALA A 32 -8.01 -8.77 -20.12
N ASP A 33 -9.25 -8.71 -20.60
CA ASP A 33 -10.24 -7.73 -20.15
C ASP A 33 -10.57 -7.88 -18.66
N GLY A 34 -10.75 -9.12 -18.17
CA GLY A 34 -10.99 -9.35 -16.76
C GLY A 34 -9.81 -9.06 -15.83
N ILE A 35 -8.59 -8.95 -16.37
CA ILE A 35 -7.42 -8.47 -15.63
C ILE A 35 -7.38 -6.94 -15.62
N ILE A 36 -7.69 -6.32 -16.77
CA ILE A 36 -7.79 -4.86 -16.90
C ILE A 36 -8.84 -4.34 -15.91
N GLU A 37 -10.03 -4.92 -15.88
CA GLU A 37 -11.09 -4.55 -14.92
C GLU A 37 -10.63 -4.55 -13.46
N VAL A 38 -9.81 -5.54 -13.06
CA VAL A 38 -9.28 -5.59 -11.69
C VAL A 38 -8.29 -4.46 -11.44
N ILE A 39 -7.40 -4.20 -12.39
CA ILE A 39 -6.39 -3.15 -12.28
C ILE A 39 -7.06 -1.77 -12.23
N ASP A 40 -8.00 -1.52 -13.15
CA ASP A 40 -8.71 -0.25 -13.23
C ASP A 40 -9.48 0.03 -11.93
N ARG A 41 -10.18 -0.99 -11.41
CA ARG A 41 -10.87 -0.89 -10.12
C ARG A 41 -9.92 -0.57 -8.95
N ASP A 42 -8.76 -1.21 -8.89
CA ASP A 42 -7.80 -0.93 -7.83
C ASP A 42 -7.23 0.51 -7.95
N ILE A 43 -7.11 1.01 -9.18
CA ILE A 43 -6.74 2.41 -9.45
C ILE A 43 -7.86 3.36 -9.03
N GLU A 44 -9.13 3.07 -9.37
CA GLU A 44 -10.29 3.88 -8.94
C GLU A 44 -10.39 3.97 -7.41
N LEU A 45 -10.15 2.88 -6.70
CA LEU A 45 -10.14 2.88 -5.23
C LEU A 45 -8.98 3.72 -4.67
N ARG A 46 -7.80 3.70 -5.32
CA ARG A 46 -6.69 4.57 -4.96
C ARG A 46 -7.04 6.04 -5.22
N GLU A 47 -7.72 6.37 -6.32
CA GLU A 47 -8.19 7.73 -6.59
C GLU A 47 -9.17 8.21 -5.53
N ALA A 48 -10.12 7.37 -5.11
CA ALA A 48 -11.03 7.69 -4.02
C ALA A 48 -10.29 7.93 -2.69
N LEU A 49 -9.21 7.19 -2.43
CA LEU A 49 -8.35 7.41 -1.27
C LEU A 49 -7.65 8.77 -1.36
N ASP A 50 -7.05 9.10 -2.51
CA ASP A 50 -6.32 10.35 -2.72
C ASP A 50 -7.28 11.56 -2.63
N ASP A 51 -8.47 11.45 -3.20
CA ASP A 51 -9.51 12.48 -3.11
C ASP A 51 -9.92 12.76 -1.67
N ARG A 52 -10.07 11.71 -0.86
CA ARG A 52 -10.37 11.86 0.56
C ARG A 52 -9.20 12.46 1.34
N ILE A 53 -7.96 12.04 1.06
CA ILE A 53 -6.75 12.63 1.67
C ILE A 53 -6.70 14.13 1.37
N ALA A 54 -6.98 14.54 0.14
CA ALA A 54 -6.95 15.95 -0.26
C ALA A 54 -8.02 16.81 0.44
N GLN A 55 -9.10 16.21 0.94
CA GLN A 55 -10.18 16.90 1.67
C GLN A 55 -9.88 17.06 3.17
N GLU A 56 -8.95 16.30 3.72
CA GLU A 56 -8.60 16.32 5.14
C GLU A 56 -7.34 17.17 5.39
N PRO A 57 -7.46 18.35 6.04
CA PRO A 57 -6.32 19.26 6.23
C PRO A 57 -5.18 18.67 7.06
N GLU A 58 -5.45 17.63 7.83
CA GLU A 58 -4.49 16.94 8.70
C GLU A 58 -3.75 15.81 7.98
N LEU A 59 -4.11 15.52 6.71
CA LEU A 59 -3.45 14.51 5.91
C LEU A 59 -2.60 15.17 4.82
N GLU A 60 -1.34 14.80 4.73
CA GLU A 60 -0.40 15.27 3.72
C GLU A 60 -0.16 14.17 2.69
N PRO A 61 -0.57 14.37 1.41
CA PRO A 61 -0.24 13.45 0.35
C PRO A 61 1.26 13.53 0.02
N LEU A 62 1.91 12.38 -0.13
CA LEU A 62 3.34 12.28 -0.46
C LEU A 62 3.59 11.70 -1.85
N GLY A 63 2.57 11.12 -2.48
CA GLY A 63 2.63 10.60 -3.83
C GLY A 63 1.84 9.32 -4.02
N SER A 64 1.37 9.09 -5.25
CA SER A 64 0.55 7.93 -5.62
C SER A 64 0.96 7.42 -6.99
N GLU A 65 0.98 6.09 -7.13
CA GLU A 65 1.31 5.41 -8.38
C GLU A 65 0.53 4.10 -8.47
N LEU A 66 -0.09 3.82 -9.62
CA LEU A 66 -0.94 2.64 -9.84
C LEU A 66 -2.00 2.49 -8.75
N SER A 67 -1.94 1.43 -7.97
CA SER A 67 -2.84 1.13 -6.85
C SER A 67 -2.21 1.41 -5.47
N ILE A 68 -1.17 2.24 -5.42
CA ILE A 68 -0.46 2.61 -4.21
C ILE A 68 -0.65 4.10 -3.94
N SER A 69 -1.02 4.45 -2.71
CA SER A 69 -1.02 5.81 -2.19
C SER A 69 -0.12 5.91 -0.96
N CYS A 70 0.66 6.98 -0.91
CA CYS A 70 1.54 7.30 0.22
C CYS A 70 1.14 8.66 0.79
N PHE A 71 0.90 8.71 2.08
CA PHE A 71 0.49 9.91 2.80
C PHE A 71 0.97 9.84 4.25
N ARG A 72 0.77 10.91 4.99
CA ARG A 72 1.02 10.95 6.45
C ARG A 72 0.01 11.84 7.15
N PHE A 73 -0.20 11.58 8.41
CA PHE A 73 -0.91 12.49 9.30
C PHE A 73 0.06 13.62 9.70
N ASN A 74 -0.32 14.85 9.39
CA ASN A 74 0.47 16.06 9.65
C ASN A 74 -0.45 17.17 10.17
N PRO A 75 -0.73 17.19 11.47
CA PRO A 75 -1.61 18.22 12.06
C PRO A 75 -0.94 19.60 12.03
N SER A 76 -1.75 20.65 11.86
CA SER A 76 -1.29 22.05 11.77
C SER A 76 -0.62 22.56 13.04
N SER A 77 -0.71 21.85 14.15
CA SER A 77 0.02 22.13 15.42
C SER A 77 1.53 21.89 15.31
N ALA A 78 2.00 21.79 14.14
CA ALA A 78 3.26 21.38 13.60
C ALA A 78 4.44 21.48 14.53
N GLN A 79 4.99 20.38 14.61
CA GLN A 79 6.15 19.96 15.31
C GLN A 79 7.28 19.74 14.31
N THR A 80 8.37 19.25 14.77
CA THR A 80 9.50 18.90 13.91
C THR A 80 9.16 17.68 13.03
N GLU A 81 9.86 17.53 11.91
CA GLU A 81 9.71 16.35 11.03
C GLU A 81 9.90 15.02 11.81
N ALA A 82 10.81 15.01 12.79
CA ALA A 82 11.05 13.81 13.58
C ALA A 82 9.84 13.44 14.48
N GLU A 83 9.12 14.42 14.99
CA GLU A 83 7.90 14.20 15.78
C GLU A 83 6.74 13.74 14.89
N ILE A 84 6.63 14.28 13.67
CA ILE A 84 5.63 13.83 12.69
C ILE A 84 5.92 12.38 12.27
N ASP A 85 7.18 12.04 12.01
CA ASP A 85 7.58 10.67 11.68
C ASP A 85 7.25 9.69 12.80
N GLU A 86 7.52 10.06 14.06
CA GLU A 86 7.23 9.23 15.21
C GLU A 86 5.71 9.08 15.44
N LEU A 87 4.94 10.14 15.26
CA LEU A 87 3.49 10.11 15.33
C LEU A 87 2.92 9.12 14.30
N ASN A 88 3.36 9.21 13.06
CA ASN A 88 2.91 8.29 12.01
C ASN A 88 3.35 6.83 12.23
N ARG A 89 4.50 6.61 12.89
CA ARG A 89 4.92 5.26 13.31
C ARG A 89 3.94 4.69 14.33
N ARG A 90 3.57 5.46 15.35
CA ARG A 90 2.60 5.02 16.37
C ARG A 90 1.21 4.78 15.80
N ILE A 91 0.74 5.65 14.89
CA ILE A 91 -0.53 5.45 14.18
C ILE A 91 -0.51 4.10 13.45
N LEU A 92 0.54 3.81 12.70
CA LEU A 92 0.65 2.55 11.97
C LEU A 92 0.69 1.33 12.89
N GLU A 93 1.48 1.40 13.97
CA GLU A 93 1.59 0.33 14.96
C GLU A 93 0.23 0.04 15.61
N THR A 94 -0.52 1.08 15.96
CA THR A 94 -1.85 0.96 16.55
C THR A 94 -2.83 0.30 15.57
N ILE A 95 -2.91 0.77 14.32
CA ILE A 95 -3.77 0.18 13.28
C ILE A 95 -3.47 -1.31 13.07
N VAL A 96 -2.19 -1.65 12.97
CA VAL A 96 -1.76 -3.05 12.77
C VAL A 96 -2.05 -3.89 14.02
N HIS A 97 -1.93 -3.31 15.22
CA HIS A 97 -2.21 -4.03 16.47
C HIS A 97 -3.72 -4.26 16.67
N GLU A 98 -4.56 -3.29 16.36
CA GLU A 98 -6.02 -3.44 16.41
C GLU A 98 -6.54 -4.44 15.36
N GLY A 99 -5.80 -4.62 14.25
CA GLY A 99 -6.00 -5.72 13.29
C GLY A 99 -7.17 -5.53 12.34
N GLU A 100 -7.83 -4.37 12.33
CA GLU A 100 -8.98 -4.09 11.46
C GLU A 100 -8.58 -3.56 10.08
N ALA A 101 -7.39 -2.97 9.96
CA ALA A 101 -6.83 -2.49 8.71
C ALA A 101 -5.32 -2.80 8.64
N TYR A 102 -4.76 -2.73 7.44
CA TYR A 102 -3.33 -2.93 7.24
C TYR A 102 -2.75 -1.93 6.24
N MET A 103 -1.69 -1.28 6.66
CA MET A 103 -0.80 -0.49 5.82
C MET A 103 0.66 -0.90 6.08
N SER A 104 1.56 -0.44 5.25
CA SER A 104 2.99 -0.66 5.43
C SER A 104 3.74 0.66 5.50
N PRO A 105 4.86 0.73 6.25
CA PRO A 105 5.67 1.93 6.27
C PRO A 105 6.51 2.05 5.00
N THR A 106 6.83 3.28 4.64
CA THR A 106 7.90 3.60 3.68
C THR A 106 8.55 4.92 4.03
N TYR A 107 9.65 5.24 3.37
CA TYR A 107 10.28 6.56 3.43
C TYR A 107 10.29 7.18 2.05
N LEU A 108 9.77 8.40 1.94
CA LEU A 108 9.83 9.20 0.73
C LEU A 108 10.58 10.50 1.04
N GLU A 109 11.68 10.71 0.33
CA GLU A 109 12.56 11.87 0.54
C GLU A 109 13.00 12.07 2.01
N GLY A 110 13.22 10.96 2.71
CA GLY A 110 13.62 10.95 4.12
C GLY A 110 12.48 11.11 5.14
N ARG A 111 11.23 11.26 4.69
CA ARG A 111 10.03 11.40 5.52
C ARG A 111 9.32 10.07 5.67
N TYR A 112 8.92 9.74 6.88
CA TYR A 112 8.11 8.55 7.14
C TYR A 112 6.71 8.69 6.54
N ALA A 113 6.25 7.66 5.84
CA ALA A 113 4.97 7.65 5.15
C ALA A 113 4.19 6.37 5.45
N LEU A 114 2.88 6.52 5.58
CA LEU A 114 1.89 5.46 5.57
C LEU A 114 1.64 5.08 4.11
N ARG A 115 1.83 3.80 3.76
CA ARG A 115 1.66 3.31 2.40
C ARG A 115 0.49 2.34 2.34
N ALA A 116 -0.57 2.74 1.69
CA ALA A 116 -1.70 1.91 1.34
C ALA A 116 -1.49 1.26 -0.04
N CYS A 117 -1.56 -0.07 -0.09
CA CYS A 117 -1.46 -0.86 -1.33
C CYS A 117 -2.80 -1.56 -1.57
N ILE A 118 -3.57 -1.08 -2.54
CA ILE A 118 -4.90 -1.59 -2.84
C ILE A 118 -4.77 -2.69 -3.90
N VAL A 119 -4.75 -3.95 -3.45
CA VAL A 119 -4.55 -5.13 -4.31
C VAL A 119 -5.51 -6.28 -3.95
N ASN A 120 -6.37 -6.10 -2.96
CA ASN A 120 -7.33 -7.12 -2.57
C ASN A 120 -8.63 -6.92 -3.34
N PHE A 121 -9.00 -7.92 -4.13
CA PHE A 121 -10.23 -7.91 -4.94
C PHE A 121 -11.53 -7.73 -4.13
N ARG A 122 -11.48 -7.79 -2.81
CA ARG A 122 -12.63 -7.56 -1.91
C ARG A 122 -12.70 -6.15 -1.37
N THR A 123 -11.65 -5.37 -1.49
CA THR A 123 -11.61 -3.99 -1.00
C THR A 123 -12.72 -3.18 -1.66
N ARG A 124 -13.41 -2.39 -0.87
CA ARG A 124 -14.49 -1.50 -1.28
C ARG A 124 -14.17 -0.06 -0.87
N VAL A 125 -14.93 0.88 -1.38
CA VAL A 125 -14.75 2.29 -1.05
C VAL A 125 -15.02 2.56 0.43
N GLU A 126 -15.90 1.79 1.06
CA GLU A 126 -16.17 1.87 2.49
C GLU A 126 -14.95 1.48 3.34
N ASP A 127 -14.16 0.50 2.88
CA ASP A 127 -12.92 0.09 3.55
C ASP A 127 -11.85 1.19 3.46
N ILE A 128 -11.83 1.93 2.33
CA ILE A 128 -10.96 3.09 2.14
C ILE A 128 -11.32 4.22 3.12
N HIS A 129 -12.62 4.52 3.25
CA HIS A 129 -13.10 5.53 4.19
C HIS A 129 -12.79 5.13 5.63
N PHE A 130 -13.07 3.88 5.99
CA PHE A 130 -12.77 3.33 7.32
C PHE A 130 -11.28 3.46 7.66
N LEU A 131 -10.38 3.11 6.72
CA LEU A 131 -8.94 3.23 6.93
C LEU A 131 -8.54 4.66 7.31
N LEU A 132 -9.03 5.68 6.57
CA LEU A 132 -8.71 7.07 6.84
C LEU A 132 -9.34 7.57 8.13
N ASP A 133 -10.57 7.15 8.44
CA ASP A 133 -11.23 7.48 9.70
C ASP A 133 -10.41 6.96 10.90
N GLU A 134 -9.83 5.76 10.80
CA GLU A 134 -8.95 5.20 11.83
C GLU A 134 -7.63 5.98 11.95
N VAL A 135 -7.00 6.34 10.83
CA VAL A 135 -5.79 7.19 10.86
C VAL A 135 -6.08 8.51 11.56
N LEU A 136 -7.18 9.17 11.23
CA LEU A 136 -7.60 10.45 11.83
C LEU A 136 -7.96 10.27 13.32
N ARG A 137 -8.69 9.23 13.66
CA ARG A 137 -9.08 8.91 15.06
C ARG A 137 -7.85 8.76 15.94
N ILE A 138 -6.89 7.95 15.51
CA ILE A 138 -5.68 7.67 16.28
C ILE A 138 -4.78 8.91 16.30
N GLY A 139 -4.56 9.54 15.14
CA GLY A 139 -3.70 10.73 15.06
C GLY A 139 -4.17 11.92 15.90
N ARG A 140 -5.49 12.08 16.07
CA ARG A 140 -6.08 13.12 16.92
C ARG A 140 -6.06 12.78 18.41
N ALA A 141 -5.85 11.53 18.77
CA ALA A 141 -5.80 11.06 20.15
C ALA A 141 -4.37 11.10 20.77
N GLU A 142 -3.35 11.15 19.91
CA GLU A 142 -1.93 11.22 20.27
C GLU A 142 -1.44 12.65 20.51
#